data_0f54b56f971ca01e1cbe157cf406fbf2
#
_entry.id   0f54b56f971ca01e1cbe157cf406fbf2
#
_cell.length_a   1.000
_cell.length_b   1.000
_cell.length_c   1.000
_cell.angle_alpha   90.00
_cell.angle_beta   90.00
_cell.angle_gamma   90.00
#
_symmetry.space_group_name_H-M   'P 1'
#
loop_
_entity.id
_entity.type
_entity.pdbx_description
1 polymer ?
#
loop_
_entity_poly.entity_id
_entity_poly.type
_entity_poly.pdbx_seq_one_letter_code
_entity_poly.pdbx_strand_id
1 'polypeptide(L)'
;MKISTEIGSAAQLVGEEKAVEYVAKAGFDAWDFSMFDMCGYDWRKKVLVPSDHPLASVDYLKFARKLKQIGLDNGIVCNQSHAPFPSIPPMRPFLKRAIECTAEAGGKICIIHPDNDKSAEENAEMYFDLLPFAKECGVKIATENMWNWNEKTEEACFAACATSESFLEHLNAVNDS
;
A
#
# COMPACT_ATOMS: atom_id res chain seq x y z
N MET A 1 -24.04 6.50 1.44
CA MET A 1 -22.71 6.34 0.84
C MET A 1 -21.70 6.39 1.98
N LYS A 2 -20.71 5.51 1.98
CA LYS A 2 -19.59 5.55 2.96
C LYS A 2 -18.36 6.12 2.27
N ILE A 3 -17.59 6.91 3.01
CA ILE A 3 -16.35 7.55 2.51
C ILE A 3 -15.18 7.21 3.42
N SER A 4 -14.03 6.93 2.82
CA SER A 4 -12.76 6.75 3.52
C SER A 4 -11.71 7.72 2.98
N THR A 5 -10.64 7.89 3.71
CA THR A 5 -9.47 8.66 3.29
C THR A 5 -8.19 8.00 3.76
N GLU A 6 -7.13 8.19 2.98
CA GLU A 6 -5.78 7.74 3.30
C GLU A 6 -5.18 8.60 4.42
N ILE A 7 -4.50 7.96 5.37
CA ILE A 7 -3.99 8.65 6.59
C ILE A 7 -2.58 9.20 6.46
N GLY A 8 -1.81 8.88 5.41
CA GLY A 8 -0.37 9.15 5.33
C GLY A 8 0.00 10.63 5.48
N SER A 9 -0.71 11.52 4.78
CA SER A 9 -0.44 12.95 4.88
C SER A 9 -0.69 13.51 6.29
N ALA A 10 -1.71 13.03 6.98
CA ALA A 10 -1.97 13.40 8.37
C ALA A 10 -0.94 12.73 9.31
N ALA A 11 -0.58 11.48 9.06
CA ALA A 11 0.38 10.73 9.87
C ALA A 11 1.77 11.37 9.86
N GLN A 12 2.21 11.93 8.74
CA GLN A 12 3.47 12.69 8.66
C GLN A 12 3.52 13.91 9.63
N LEU A 13 2.38 14.47 9.96
CA LEU A 13 2.29 15.62 10.85
C LEU A 13 2.09 15.25 12.31
N VAL A 14 1.32 14.20 12.60
CA VAL A 14 0.86 13.90 13.98
C VAL A 14 1.06 12.45 14.40
N GLY A 15 1.58 11.60 13.55
CA GLY A 15 1.68 10.16 13.72
C GLY A 15 0.36 9.43 13.40
N GLU A 16 0.45 8.14 13.05
CA GLU A 16 -0.68 7.35 12.56
C GLU A 16 -1.82 7.24 13.58
N GLU A 17 -1.48 7.09 14.85
CA GLU A 17 -2.48 6.94 15.91
C GLU A 17 -3.44 8.14 15.94
N LYS A 18 -2.87 9.35 15.95
CA LYS A 18 -3.68 10.59 15.91
C LYS A 18 -4.32 10.83 14.55
N ALA A 19 -3.66 10.39 13.47
CA ALA A 19 -4.24 10.51 12.13
C ALA A 19 -5.55 9.74 12.01
N VAL A 20 -5.61 8.49 12.53
CA VAL A 20 -6.85 7.69 12.58
C VAL A 20 -7.93 8.41 13.40
N GLU A 21 -7.59 8.96 14.59
CA GLU A 21 -8.53 9.74 15.40
C GLU A 21 -9.06 10.97 14.65
N TYR A 22 -8.19 11.67 13.92
CA TYR A 22 -8.58 12.89 13.21
C TYR A 22 -9.46 12.59 12.00
N VAL A 23 -9.20 11.49 11.29
CA VAL A 23 -10.08 11.02 10.22
C VAL A 23 -11.49 10.74 10.75
N ALA A 24 -11.60 10.08 11.91
CA ALA A 24 -12.90 9.87 12.56
C ALA A 24 -13.57 11.19 12.95
N LYS A 25 -12.83 12.12 13.59
CA LYS A 25 -13.34 13.45 13.98
C LYS A 25 -13.76 14.31 12.78
N ALA A 26 -13.12 14.11 11.62
CA ALA A 26 -13.50 14.78 10.37
C ALA A 26 -14.78 14.21 9.73
N GLY A 27 -15.34 13.12 10.27
CA GLY A 27 -16.61 12.55 9.84
C GLY A 27 -16.48 11.52 8.71
N PHE A 28 -15.31 10.95 8.48
CA PHE A 28 -15.15 9.82 7.57
C PHE A 28 -15.69 8.53 8.21
N ASP A 29 -16.20 7.63 7.37
CA ASP A 29 -16.74 6.33 7.80
C ASP A 29 -15.64 5.28 8.00
N ALA A 30 -14.49 5.47 7.38
CA ALA A 30 -13.37 4.54 7.39
C ALA A 30 -12.04 5.27 7.11
N TRP A 31 -10.94 4.58 7.36
CA TRP A 31 -9.59 5.04 7.07
C TRP A 31 -8.84 4.05 6.18
N ASP A 32 -7.91 4.54 5.39
CA ASP A 32 -7.07 3.75 4.51
C ASP A 32 -5.63 3.79 5.04
N PHE A 33 -5.05 2.61 5.25
CA PHE A 33 -3.76 2.46 5.91
C PHE A 33 -2.61 2.72 4.95
N SER A 34 -1.91 3.83 5.12
CA SER A 34 -0.65 4.11 4.43
C SER A 34 0.50 3.33 5.06
N MET A 35 1.25 2.59 4.26
CA MET A 35 2.41 1.83 4.73
C MET A 35 3.70 2.20 3.99
N PHE A 36 3.75 3.39 3.40
CA PHE A 36 4.94 3.87 2.67
C PHE A 36 6.19 3.97 3.57
N ASP A 37 6.01 4.28 4.85
CA ASP A 37 7.11 4.42 5.82
C ASP A 37 7.58 3.08 6.41
N MET A 38 6.98 1.94 5.98
CA MET A 38 7.40 0.60 6.40
C MET A 38 8.86 0.30 6.05
N CYS A 39 9.40 0.91 5.00
CA CYS A 39 10.79 0.87 4.61
C CYS A 39 11.18 2.20 3.98
N GLY A 40 12.42 2.62 4.15
CA GLY A 40 12.96 3.76 3.43
C GLY A 40 13.44 3.35 2.03
N TYR A 41 13.36 4.28 1.06
CA TYR A 41 13.91 4.10 -0.27
C TYR A 41 14.63 5.37 -0.74
N ASP A 42 15.92 5.24 -1.04
CA ASP A 42 16.69 6.33 -1.64
C ASP A 42 16.48 6.31 -3.17
N TRP A 43 15.61 7.20 -3.65
CA TRP A 43 15.23 7.30 -5.06
C TRP A 43 16.41 7.62 -5.99
N ARG A 44 17.41 8.37 -5.51
CA ARG A 44 18.59 8.73 -6.30
C ARG A 44 19.53 7.55 -6.47
N LYS A 45 19.74 6.79 -5.39
CA LYS A 45 20.63 5.62 -5.40
C LYS A 45 19.92 4.33 -5.80
N LYS A 46 18.58 4.36 -5.85
CA LYS A 46 17.71 3.19 -6.11
C LYS A 46 17.99 2.03 -5.14
N VAL A 47 18.11 2.32 -3.84
CA VAL A 47 18.39 1.32 -2.81
C VAL A 47 17.46 1.48 -1.61
N LEU A 48 17.20 0.36 -0.93
CA LEU A 48 16.52 0.37 0.36
C LEU A 48 17.43 0.99 1.43
N VAL A 49 16.82 1.79 2.30
CA VAL A 49 17.48 2.35 3.48
C VAL A 49 16.71 1.97 4.74
N PRO A 50 17.38 1.89 5.91
CA PRO A 50 16.68 1.61 7.16
C PRO A 50 15.58 2.61 7.45
N SER A 51 14.52 2.14 8.11
CA SER A 51 13.43 2.96 8.63
C SER A 51 13.26 2.68 10.12
N ASP A 52 13.11 3.73 10.92
CA ASP A 52 12.82 3.63 12.36
C ASP A 52 11.31 3.55 12.64
N HIS A 53 10.50 3.48 11.59
CA HIS A 53 9.06 3.41 11.71
C HIS A 53 8.60 2.12 12.41
N PRO A 54 7.55 2.14 13.24
CA PRO A 54 7.03 0.93 13.91
C PRO A 54 6.71 -0.23 12.94
N LEU A 55 6.25 0.07 11.73
CA LEU A 55 6.02 -0.93 10.68
C LEU A 55 7.30 -1.61 10.16
N ALA A 56 8.47 -1.00 10.34
CA ALA A 56 9.76 -1.60 10.00
C ALA A 56 10.26 -2.58 11.09
N SER A 57 9.77 -2.45 12.32
CA SER A 57 10.18 -3.23 13.48
C SER A 57 9.66 -4.67 13.45
N VAL A 58 10.07 -5.48 14.43
CA VAL A 58 9.54 -6.84 14.65
C VAL A 58 8.10 -6.83 15.20
N ASP A 59 7.67 -5.72 15.78
CA ASP A 59 6.34 -5.53 16.37
C ASP A 59 5.30 -4.94 15.40
N TYR A 60 5.56 -4.95 14.08
CA TYR A 60 4.72 -4.32 13.07
C TYR A 60 3.25 -4.78 13.11
N LEU A 61 2.98 -6.05 13.39
CA LEU A 61 1.60 -6.55 13.52
C LEU A 61 0.91 -6.02 14.79
N LYS A 62 1.68 -5.84 15.87
CA LYS A 62 1.15 -5.23 17.10
C LYS A 62 0.76 -3.77 16.84
N PHE A 63 1.56 -3.06 16.04
CA PHE A 63 1.24 -1.70 15.66
C PHE A 63 -0.02 -1.63 14.79
N ALA A 64 -0.15 -2.51 13.78
CA ALA A 64 -1.37 -2.58 12.96
C ALA A 64 -2.63 -2.87 13.81
N ARG A 65 -2.55 -3.81 14.75
CA ARG A 65 -3.65 -4.08 15.71
C ARG A 65 -3.97 -2.87 16.58
N LYS A 66 -2.97 -2.12 17.01
CA LYS A 66 -3.18 -0.89 17.80
C LYS A 66 -3.98 0.15 16.99
N LEU A 67 -3.62 0.39 15.74
CA LEU A 67 -4.35 1.32 14.87
C LEU A 67 -5.79 0.86 14.62
N LYS A 68 -6.00 -0.44 14.42
CA LYS A 68 -7.35 -1.03 14.36
C LYS A 68 -8.17 -0.69 15.58
N GLN A 69 -7.60 -0.88 16.78
CA GLN A 69 -8.32 -0.61 18.02
C GLN A 69 -8.68 0.87 18.14
N ILE A 70 -7.75 1.78 17.82
CA ILE A 70 -8.01 3.22 17.79
C ILE A 70 -9.15 3.55 16.83
N GLY A 71 -9.16 2.97 15.63
CA GLY A 71 -10.27 3.14 14.70
C GLY A 71 -11.60 2.70 15.29
N LEU A 72 -11.66 1.51 15.87
CA LEU A 72 -12.88 0.97 16.49
C LEU A 72 -13.36 1.82 17.66
N ASP A 73 -12.45 2.30 18.50
CA ASP A 73 -12.77 3.17 19.65
C ASP A 73 -13.35 4.53 19.21
N ASN A 74 -13.04 4.95 17.96
CA ASN A 74 -13.56 6.16 17.35
C ASN A 74 -14.69 5.90 16.33
N GLY A 75 -15.20 4.68 16.23
CA GLY A 75 -16.37 4.31 15.42
C GLY A 75 -16.10 4.16 13.91
N ILE A 76 -14.83 4.05 13.50
CA ILE A 76 -14.43 3.83 12.10
C ILE A 76 -13.61 2.54 11.95
N VAL A 77 -13.54 2.03 10.73
CA VAL A 77 -12.81 0.79 10.40
C VAL A 77 -11.74 1.05 9.35
N CYS A 78 -10.71 0.19 9.31
CA CYS A 78 -9.80 0.15 8.18
C CYS A 78 -10.55 -0.38 6.94
N ASN A 79 -10.56 0.38 5.86
CA ASN A 79 -11.19 0.00 4.60
C ASN A 79 -10.21 -0.78 3.71
N GLN A 80 -9.09 -0.19 3.43
CA GLN A 80 -8.02 -0.73 2.58
C GLN A 80 -6.66 -0.21 3.04
N SER A 81 -5.62 -0.61 2.35
CA SER A 81 -4.26 -0.15 2.62
C SER A 81 -3.47 0.08 1.34
N HIS A 82 -2.42 0.89 1.43
CA HIS A 82 -1.39 1.05 0.40
C HIS A 82 -0.08 0.46 0.88
N ALA A 83 0.43 -0.53 0.14
CA ALA A 83 1.73 -1.13 0.39
C ALA A 83 2.88 -0.15 0.07
N PRO A 84 4.09 -0.39 0.60
CA PRO A 84 5.25 0.42 0.25
C PRO A 84 5.59 0.32 -1.25
N PHE A 85 6.20 1.38 -1.77
CA PHE A 85 6.60 1.53 -3.18
C PHE A 85 8.06 2.03 -3.24
N PRO A 86 8.84 1.67 -4.26
CA PRO A 86 8.51 0.94 -5.50
C PRO A 86 8.43 -0.59 -5.29
N SER A 87 7.70 -1.29 -6.16
CA SER A 87 7.47 -2.75 -6.06
C SER A 87 8.59 -3.59 -6.66
N ILE A 88 9.84 -3.17 -6.47
CA ILE A 88 11.05 -3.86 -6.95
C ILE A 88 11.34 -5.15 -6.15
N PRO A 89 12.14 -6.10 -6.67
CA PRO A 89 12.40 -7.36 -6.00
C PRO A 89 12.87 -7.25 -4.54
N PRO A 90 13.76 -6.32 -4.13
CA PRO A 90 14.13 -6.16 -2.72
C PRO A 90 12.99 -5.75 -1.78
N MET A 91 11.89 -5.21 -2.33
CA MET A 91 10.69 -4.81 -1.57
C MET A 91 9.73 -5.97 -1.29
N ARG A 92 9.85 -7.11 -1.96
CA ARG A 92 8.93 -8.26 -1.83
C ARG A 92 8.62 -8.67 -0.39
N PRO A 93 9.60 -8.74 0.55
CA PRO A 93 9.31 -9.05 1.95
C PRO A 93 8.40 -8.01 2.62
N PHE A 94 8.54 -6.74 2.24
CA PHE A 94 7.70 -5.66 2.76
C PHE A 94 6.30 -5.67 2.17
N LEU A 95 6.12 -6.10 0.91
CA LEU A 95 4.80 -6.30 0.31
C LEU A 95 4.01 -7.40 1.05
N LYS A 96 4.66 -8.53 1.40
CA LYS A 96 4.03 -9.59 2.23
C LYS A 96 3.67 -9.05 3.62
N ARG A 97 4.57 -8.30 4.25
CA ARG A 97 4.30 -7.63 5.54
C ARG A 97 3.12 -6.65 5.45
N ALA A 98 2.99 -5.93 4.34
CA ALA A 98 1.86 -5.02 4.12
C ALA A 98 0.53 -5.77 4.04
N ILE A 99 0.49 -6.93 3.39
CA ILE A 99 -0.68 -7.81 3.35
C ILE A 99 -1.08 -8.26 4.77
N GLU A 100 -0.10 -8.69 5.60
CA GLU A 100 -0.35 -9.07 7.00
C GLU A 100 -0.88 -7.89 7.82
N CYS A 101 -0.25 -6.71 7.69
CA CYS A 101 -0.72 -5.50 8.35
C CYS A 101 -2.15 -5.12 7.95
N THR A 102 -2.49 -5.29 6.66
CA THR A 102 -3.85 -5.04 6.18
C THR A 102 -4.86 -5.95 6.88
N ALA A 103 -4.59 -7.25 6.96
CA ALA A 103 -5.43 -8.21 7.65
C ALA A 103 -5.58 -7.86 9.13
N GLU A 104 -4.48 -7.59 9.82
CA GLU A 104 -4.46 -7.24 11.24
C GLU A 104 -5.17 -5.93 11.56
N ALA A 105 -5.06 -4.94 10.68
CA ALA A 105 -5.83 -3.69 10.78
C ALA A 105 -7.33 -3.88 10.52
N GLY A 106 -7.74 -5.02 9.96
CA GLY A 106 -9.13 -5.36 9.62
C GLY A 106 -9.52 -4.98 8.20
N GLY A 107 -8.61 -4.46 7.40
CA GLY A 107 -8.78 -4.19 5.98
C GLY A 107 -8.92 -5.47 5.16
N LYS A 108 -9.51 -5.35 3.98
CA LYS A 108 -9.74 -6.49 3.07
C LYS A 108 -9.08 -6.32 1.72
N ILE A 109 -8.51 -5.15 1.46
CA ILE A 109 -7.86 -4.80 0.20
C ILE A 109 -6.50 -4.19 0.52
N CYS A 110 -5.44 -4.73 -0.09
CA CYS A 110 -4.10 -4.14 -0.07
C CYS A 110 -3.76 -3.68 -1.49
N ILE A 111 -3.57 -2.39 -1.67
CA ILE A 111 -3.16 -1.82 -2.96
C ILE A 111 -1.66 -2.03 -3.09
N ILE A 112 -1.25 -2.71 -4.15
CA ILE A 112 0.14 -2.97 -4.51
C ILE A 112 0.34 -2.52 -5.95
N HIS A 113 1.15 -1.48 -6.14
CA HIS A 113 1.44 -0.95 -7.46
C HIS A 113 2.35 -1.88 -8.26
N PRO A 114 2.23 -1.93 -9.58
CA PRO A 114 3.21 -2.62 -10.42
C PRO A 114 4.56 -1.89 -10.38
N ASP A 115 5.62 -2.60 -10.70
CA ASP A 115 6.93 -2.00 -10.97
C ASP A 115 6.86 -1.25 -12.31
N ASN A 116 7.17 0.05 -12.29
CA ASN A 116 7.07 0.92 -13.47
C ASN A 116 8.07 0.57 -14.59
N ASP A 117 9.14 -0.12 -14.24
CA ASP A 117 10.20 -0.49 -15.18
C ASP A 117 9.99 -1.90 -15.77
N LYS A 118 8.81 -2.53 -15.53
CA LYS A 118 8.50 -3.91 -15.91
C LYS A 118 7.30 -4.01 -16.85
N SER A 119 7.27 -5.05 -17.69
CA SER A 119 6.10 -5.39 -18.51
C SER A 119 4.95 -5.94 -17.67
N ALA A 120 3.78 -6.11 -18.29
CA ALA A 120 2.62 -6.71 -17.64
C ALA A 120 2.90 -8.16 -17.19
N GLU A 121 3.59 -8.95 -18.02
CA GLU A 121 3.97 -10.34 -17.73
C GLU A 121 4.99 -10.42 -16.57
N GLU A 122 6.01 -9.55 -16.56
CA GLU A 122 6.99 -9.47 -15.49
C GLU A 122 6.36 -9.03 -14.16
N ASN A 123 5.40 -8.12 -14.22
CA ASN A 123 4.62 -7.72 -13.04
C ASN A 123 3.69 -8.83 -12.56
N ALA A 124 3.12 -9.63 -13.48
CA ALA A 124 2.28 -10.77 -13.12
C ALA A 124 3.04 -11.80 -12.26
N GLU A 125 4.34 -12.03 -12.51
CA GLU A 125 5.17 -12.89 -11.67
C GLU A 125 5.20 -12.44 -10.20
N MET A 126 5.22 -11.13 -9.96
CA MET A 126 5.13 -10.57 -8.62
C MET A 126 3.78 -10.89 -7.97
N TYR A 127 2.70 -10.66 -8.69
CA TYR A 127 1.37 -10.93 -8.16
C TYR A 127 1.14 -12.43 -7.92
N PHE A 128 1.63 -13.32 -8.78
CA PHE A 128 1.56 -14.77 -8.55
C PHE A 128 2.32 -15.23 -7.30
N ASP A 129 3.41 -14.55 -6.90
CA ASP A 129 4.08 -14.83 -5.62
C ASP A 129 3.27 -14.32 -4.41
N LEU A 130 2.53 -13.22 -4.57
CA LEU A 130 1.81 -12.57 -3.49
C LEU A 130 0.37 -13.08 -3.28
N LEU A 131 -0.33 -13.44 -4.36
CA LEU A 131 -1.75 -13.82 -4.33
C LEU A 131 -2.08 -15.00 -3.41
N PRO A 132 -1.32 -16.13 -3.41
CA PRO A 132 -1.59 -17.23 -2.49
C PRO A 132 -1.50 -16.78 -1.03
N PHE A 133 -0.48 -16.00 -0.70
CA PHE A 133 -0.27 -15.46 0.64
C PHE A 133 -1.37 -14.47 1.04
N ALA A 134 -1.76 -13.59 0.15
CA ALA A 134 -2.87 -12.66 0.38
C ALA A 134 -4.19 -13.39 0.65
N LYS A 135 -4.45 -14.47 -0.09
CA LYS A 135 -5.61 -15.34 0.10
C LYS A 135 -5.60 -16.02 1.47
N GLU A 136 -4.45 -16.51 1.93
CA GLU A 136 -4.29 -17.07 3.28
C GLU A 136 -4.58 -16.03 4.37
N CYS A 137 -4.17 -14.78 4.16
CA CYS A 137 -4.46 -13.66 5.05
C CYS A 137 -5.91 -13.13 4.93
N GLY A 138 -6.71 -13.61 3.99
CA GLY A 138 -8.07 -13.13 3.72
C GLY A 138 -8.11 -11.71 3.16
N VAL A 139 -7.07 -11.31 2.42
CA VAL A 139 -6.89 -9.99 1.80
C VAL A 139 -6.89 -10.13 0.28
N LYS A 140 -7.56 -9.24 -0.41
CA LYS A 140 -7.46 -9.08 -1.86
C LYS A 140 -6.34 -8.10 -2.21
N ILE A 141 -5.59 -8.38 -3.27
CA ILE A 141 -4.67 -7.42 -3.85
C ILE A 141 -5.43 -6.59 -4.88
N ALA A 142 -5.25 -5.28 -4.84
CA ALA A 142 -5.68 -4.37 -5.88
C ALA A 142 -4.47 -3.65 -6.48
N THR A 143 -4.60 -3.18 -7.69
CA THR A 143 -3.67 -2.24 -8.31
C THR A 143 -4.42 -0.97 -8.69
N GLU A 144 -3.70 0.09 -9.00
CA GLU A 144 -4.32 1.35 -9.45
C GLU A 144 -3.52 1.98 -10.59
N ASN A 145 -4.18 2.86 -11.33
CA ASN A 145 -3.53 3.68 -12.32
C ASN A 145 -2.75 4.80 -11.63
N MET A 146 -1.50 5.01 -12.07
CA MET A 146 -0.58 5.99 -11.52
C MET A 146 0.04 6.86 -12.60
N TRP A 147 0.72 7.90 -12.15
CA TRP A 147 1.68 8.65 -12.94
C TRP A 147 3.12 8.28 -12.49
N ASN A 148 4.09 8.57 -13.32
CA ASN A 148 5.51 8.45 -13.02
C ASN A 148 6.21 9.81 -13.27
N TRP A 149 7.42 9.94 -12.78
CA TRP A 149 8.22 11.14 -12.95
C TRP A 149 9.45 10.87 -13.82
N ASN A 150 9.60 11.64 -14.89
CA ASN A 150 10.78 11.58 -15.73
C ASN A 150 11.80 12.59 -15.23
N GLU A 151 12.86 12.12 -14.58
CA GLU A 151 13.93 12.97 -14.04
C GLU A 151 14.70 13.77 -15.10
N LYS A 152 14.73 13.31 -16.35
CA LYS A 152 15.47 13.97 -17.44
C LYS A 152 14.72 15.16 -18.02
N THR A 153 13.40 15.05 -18.12
CA THR A 153 12.53 16.12 -18.64
C THR A 153 11.88 16.94 -17.54
N GLU A 154 12.00 16.51 -16.27
CA GLU A 154 11.34 17.11 -15.10
C GLU A 154 9.83 17.23 -15.29
N GLU A 155 9.21 16.19 -15.89
CA GLU A 155 7.79 16.17 -16.19
C GLU A 155 7.14 14.86 -15.71
N ALA A 156 5.83 14.93 -15.44
CA ALA A 156 5.02 13.74 -15.25
C ALA A 156 4.96 12.91 -16.53
N CYS A 157 5.09 11.60 -16.42
CA CYS A 157 5.00 10.67 -17.52
C CYS A 157 4.14 9.46 -17.16
N PHE A 158 3.86 8.59 -18.14
CA PHE A 158 3.09 7.38 -17.88
C PHE A 158 3.85 6.41 -17.00
N ALA A 159 3.15 5.89 -15.99
CA ALA A 159 3.54 4.73 -15.20
C ALA A 159 3.01 3.43 -15.83
N ALA A 160 3.39 2.30 -15.32
CA ALA A 160 2.65 1.07 -15.55
C ALA A 160 1.18 1.26 -15.12
N CYS A 161 0.25 0.70 -15.85
CA CYS A 161 -1.20 0.87 -15.62
C CYS A 161 -1.73 2.31 -15.78
N ALA A 162 -1.00 3.23 -16.40
CA ALA A 162 -1.43 4.63 -16.54
C ALA A 162 -2.54 4.84 -17.58
N THR A 163 -2.63 3.98 -18.60
CA THR A 163 -3.70 4.01 -19.62
C THR A 163 -4.64 2.82 -19.46
N SER A 164 -5.84 2.92 -20.03
CA SER A 164 -6.81 1.81 -20.01
C SER A 164 -6.26 0.55 -20.66
N GLU A 165 -5.51 0.69 -21.74
CA GLU A 165 -4.88 -0.43 -22.45
C GLU A 165 -3.85 -1.11 -21.55
N SER A 166 -2.88 -0.34 -21.01
CA SER A 166 -1.85 -0.87 -20.12
C SER A 166 -2.44 -1.47 -18.84
N PHE A 167 -3.49 -0.86 -18.29
CA PHE A 167 -4.18 -1.41 -17.13
C PHE A 167 -4.83 -2.77 -17.42
N LEU A 168 -5.51 -2.90 -18.57
CA LEU A 168 -6.10 -4.16 -19.01
C LEU A 168 -5.05 -5.23 -19.33
N GLU A 169 -3.90 -4.86 -19.91
CA GLU A 169 -2.80 -5.78 -20.13
C GLU A 169 -2.31 -6.39 -18.80
N HIS A 170 -2.09 -5.58 -17.78
CA HIS A 170 -1.68 -6.05 -16.45
C HIS A 170 -2.75 -6.95 -15.79
N LEU A 171 -4.03 -6.60 -15.87
CA LEU A 171 -5.11 -7.43 -15.35
C LEU A 171 -5.17 -8.78 -16.07
N ASN A 172 -5.09 -8.77 -17.40
CA ASN A 172 -5.14 -9.99 -18.21
C ASN A 172 -3.92 -10.89 -17.99
N ALA A 173 -2.73 -10.32 -17.75
CA ALA A 173 -1.52 -11.09 -17.47
C ALA A 173 -1.63 -11.85 -16.14
N VAL A 174 -2.28 -11.25 -15.13
CA VAL A 174 -2.53 -11.93 -13.84
C VAL A 174 -3.68 -12.92 -13.93
N ASN A 175 -4.78 -12.55 -14.60
CA ASN A 175 -5.97 -13.38 -14.84
C ASN A 175 -6.45 -14.15 -13.60
N ASP A 176 -6.38 -13.53 -12.41
CA ASP A 176 -6.93 -14.06 -11.16
C ASP A 176 -8.27 -13.37 -10.87
N SER A 177 -9.31 -14.16 -10.55
CA SER A 177 -10.68 -13.67 -10.34
C SER A 177 -11.16 -13.88 -8.90
#